data_dd92a7bf14f58f277ed1bffa4be8f021
#
_entry.id   dd92a7bf14f58f277ed1bffa4be8f021
#
_cell.length_a   1.000
_cell.length_b   1.000
_cell.length_c   1.000
_cell.angle_alpha   90.00
_cell.angle_beta   90.00
_cell.angle_gamma   90.00
#
_symmetry.space_group_name_H-M   'P 1'
#
loop_
_entity.id
_entity.type
_entity.pdbx_description
1 polymer ?
#
loop_
_entity_poly.entity_id
_entity_poly.type
_entity_poly.pdbx_seq_one_letter_code
_entity_poly.pdbx_strand_id
1 'polypeptide(L)'
;MLLAIQIIVFVEKMIPQSYLSVRYCRRRSTIKLIYRQQHEMFVNGLKRIKDRIVSIDKPYVRPIIRGKENKLVEFGAKVNKLQIDGISFIEHLNFNAFNEGIRLTKTVFLAQKLTEKKVKVVGADAIYANNKNRKFVTKHGIKTDFKPKGRRSKHRKHQDQLARMITKERASRLEGSFGTDKEHFLLKKNLARTRKTETLMIFFG
;
A
#
# COMPACT_ATOMS: atom_id res chain seq x y z
N MET A 1 -10.64 2.69 27.85
CA MET A 1 -10.60 1.30 27.33
C MET A 1 -10.96 0.26 28.38
N LEU A 2 -10.52 0.38 29.65
CA LEU A 2 -10.92 -0.51 30.75
C LEU A 2 -12.43 -0.57 30.92
N LEU A 3 -13.10 0.59 30.93
CA LEU A 3 -14.56 0.71 30.99
C LEU A 3 -15.28 -0.09 29.88
N ALA A 4 -14.80 -0.01 28.65
CA ALA A 4 -15.37 -0.76 27.53
C ALA A 4 -15.30 -2.28 27.75
N ILE A 5 -14.22 -2.80 28.32
CA ILE A 5 -14.09 -4.21 28.68
C ILE A 5 -15.04 -4.59 29.81
N GLN A 6 -15.20 -3.73 30.83
CA GLN A 6 -16.14 -3.97 31.91
C GLN A 6 -17.60 -4.02 31.41
N ILE A 7 -17.98 -3.10 30.52
CA ILE A 7 -19.30 -3.12 29.86
C ILE A 7 -19.49 -4.39 29.06
N ILE A 8 -18.51 -4.84 28.30
CA ILE A 8 -18.58 -6.08 27.52
C ILE A 8 -18.81 -7.28 28.45
N VAL A 9 -18.04 -7.39 29.54
CA VAL A 9 -18.19 -8.47 30.53
C VAL A 9 -19.57 -8.43 31.18
N PHE A 10 -20.08 -7.26 31.51
CA PHE A 10 -21.41 -7.09 32.08
C PHE A 10 -22.49 -7.55 31.10
N VAL A 11 -22.45 -7.10 29.84
CA VAL A 11 -23.42 -7.50 28.80
C VAL A 11 -23.37 -9.02 28.56
N GLU A 12 -22.18 -9.64 28.55
CA GLU A 12 -22.02 -11.10 28.39
C GLU A 12 -22.68 -11.91 29.51
N LYS A 13 -22.72 -11.35 30.73
CA LYS A 13 -23.41 -11.98 31.87
C LYS A 13 -24.91 -11.82 31.82
N MET A 14 -25.42 -10.74 31.27
CA MET A 14 -26.83 -10.37 31.30
C MET A 14 -27.60 -10.87 30.09
N ILE A 15 -26.98 -11.01 28.92
CA ILE A 15 -27.64 -11.34 27.67
C ILE A 15 -27.04 -12.61 27.08
N PRO A 16 -27.85 -13.68 26.86
CA PRO A 16 -27.40 -14.87 26.18
C PRO A 16 -26.79 -14.57 24.81
N GLN A 17 -25.73 -15.27 24.45
CA GLN A 17 -24.97 -14.98 23.21
C GLN A 17 -25.84 -15.13 21.94
N SER A 18 -26.87 -15.94 21.96
CA SER A 18 -27.86 -16.13 20.89
C SER A 18 -28.62 -14.86 20.52
N TYR A 19 -28.78 -13.93 21.46
CA TYR A 19 -29.49 -12.67 21.23
C TYR A 19 -28.59 -11.55 20.72
N LEU A 20 -27.26 -11.77 20.67
CA LEU A 20 -26.32 -10.75 20.23
C LEU A 20 -26.18 -10.76 18.71
N SER A 21 -26.31 -9.60 18.08
CA SER A 21 -26.11 -9.48 16.64
C SER A 21 -24.66 -9.86 16.23
N VAL A 22 -24.50 -10.41 15.03
CA VAL A 22 -23.19 -10.77 14.44
C VAL A 22 -22.26 -9.55 14.42
N ARG A 23 -22.80 -8.36 14.16
CA ARG A 23 -22.02 -7.10 14.19
C ARG A 23 -21.49 -6.82 15.59
N TYR A 24 -22.30 -6.98 16.61
CA TYR A 24 -21.87 -6.81 18.00
C TYR A 24 -20.76 -7.80 18.36
N CYS A 25 -20.96 -9.09 18.08
CA CYS A 25 -19.96 -10.12 18.37
C CYS A 25 -18.61 -9.84 17.70
N ARG A 26 -18.61 -9.39 16.44
CA ARG A 26 -17.41 -9.01 15.72
C ARG A 26 -16.69 -7.83 16.38
N ARG A 27 -17.42 -6.75 16.68
CA ARG A 27 -16.85 -5.56 17.34
C ARG A 27 -16.30 -5.90 18.72
N ARG A 28 -17.02 -6.68 19.49
CA ARG A 28 -16.59 -7.19 20.80
C ARG A 28 -15.24 -7.92 20.71
N SER A 29 -15.13 -8.86 19.80
CA SER A 29 -13.88 -9.61 19.60
C SER A 29 -12.72 -8.68 19.20
N THR A 30 -12.98 -7.70 18.34
CA THR A 30 -11.98 -6.69 17.94
C THR A 30 -11.57 -5.83 19.12
N ILE A 31 -12.50 -5.37 19.97
CA ILE A 31 -12.17 -4.56 21.17
C ILE A 31 -11.32 -5.37 22.15
N LYS A 32 -11.63 -6.65 22.38
CA LYS A 32 -10.81 -7.54 23.22
C LYS A 32 -9.38 -7.67 22.69
N LEU A 33 -9.20 -7.79 21.36
CA LEU A 33 -7.86 -7.83 20.74
C LEU A 33 -7.12 -6.50 20.89
N ILE A 34 -7.79 -5.37 20.65
CA ILE A 34 -7.18 -4.04 20.83
C ILE A 34 -6.73 -3.87 22.27
N TYR A 35 -7.59 -4.26 23.23
CA TYR A 35 -7.23 -4.18 24.66
C TYR A 35 -5.97 -4.99 24.96
N ARG A 36 -5.90 -6.25 24.50
CA ARG A 36 -4.71 -7.10 24.70
C ARG A 36 -3.44 -6.44 24.13
N GLN A 37 -3.51 -5.91 22.91
CA GLN A 37 -2.39 -5.23 22.28
C GLN A 37 -1.95 -3.98 23.07
N GLN A 38 -2.90 -3.17 23.55
CA GLN A 38 -2.56 -1.98 24.34
C GLN A 38 -2.01 -2.34 25.73
N HIS A 39 -2.56 -3.37 26.37
CA HIS A 39 -2.07 -3.88 27.63
C HIS A 39 -0.63 -4.41 27.51
N GLU A 40 -0.36 -5.21 26.48
CA GLU A 40 0.99 -5.71 26.19
C GLU A 40 1.98 -4.56 25.95
N MET A 41 1.58 -3.55 25.18
CA MET A 41 2.40 -2.36 24.96
C MET A 41 2.68 -1.61 26.25
N PHE A 42 1.69 -1.46 27.12
CA PHE A 42 1.82 -0.75 28.38
C PHE A 42 2.73 -1.49 29.35
N VAL A 43 2.47 -2.78 29.58
CA VAL A 43 3.25 -3.61 30.53
C VAL A 43 4.71 -3.73 30.13
N ASN A 44 4.98 -3.88 28.83
CA ASN A 44 6.34 -4.07 28.31
C ASN A 44 7.01 -2.76 27.86
N GLY A 45 6.41 -1.59 28.08
CA GLY A 45 6.95 -0.29 27.67
C GLY A 45 7.13 -0.15 26.13
N LEU A 46 6.39 -0.94 25.33
CA LEU A 46 6.56 -1.00 23.88
C LEU A 46 5.89 0.20 23.19
N LYS A 47 6.62 0.91 22.35
CA LYS A 47 6.06 1.98 21.50
C LYS A 47 5.30 1.42 20.27
N ARG A 48 5.58 0.18 19.86
CA ARG A 48 5.01 -0.46 18.67
C ARG A 48 4.73 -1.94 18.94
N ILE A 49 3.68 -2.46 18.30
CA ILE A 49 3.34 -3.88 18.30
C ILE A 49 3.05 -4.33 16.88
N LYS A 50 3.37 -5.58 16.57
CA LYS A 50 3.08 -6.19 15.27
C LYS A 50 1.57 -6.25 15.04
N ASP A 51 1.16 -6.03 13.80
CA ASP A 51 -0.24 -6.13 13.36
C ASP A 51 -1.23 -5.27 14.19
N ARG A 52 -0.77 -4.10 14.68
CA ARG A 52 -1.57 -3.19 15.50
C ARG A 52 -2.91 -2.86 14.84
N ILE A 53 -4.00 -3.14 15.54
CA ILE A 53 -5.35 -2.81 15.11
C ILE A 53 -5.63 -1.35 15.46
N VAL A 54 -6.10 -0.59 14.46
CA VAL A 54 -6.35 0.86 14.58
C VAL A 54 -7.81 1.25 14.31
N SER A 55 -8.63 0.28 13.90
CA SER A 55 -10.05 0.50 13.65
C SER A 55 -10.87 -0.69 14.15
N ILE A 56 -11.96 -0.41 14.87
CA ILE A 56 -12.89 -1.43 15.35
C ILE A 56 -13.73 -1.99 14.19
N ASP A 57 -14.13 -1.13 13.26
CA ASP A 57 -14.98 -1.54 12.14
C ASP A 57 -14.17 -2.17 10.99
N LYS A 58 -12.88 -1.77 10.84
CA LYS A 58 -11.97 -2.30 9.82
C LYS A 58 -10.70 -2.89 10.48
N PRO A 59 -10.82 -4.01 11.22
CA PRO A 59 -9.69 -4.56 11.98
C PRO A 59 -8.55 -5.11 11.12
N TYR A 60 -8.73 -5.17 9.80
CA TYR A 60 -7.71 -5.55 8.83
C TYR A 60 -6.82 -4.38 8.39
N VAL A 61 -7.23 -3.14 8.66
CA VAL A 61 -6.43 -1.94 8.32
C VAL A 61 -5.28 -1.77 9.30
N ARG A 62 -4.11 -1.45 8.78
CA ARG A 62 -2.89 -1.22 9.57
C ARG A 62 -2.35 0.19 9.35
N PRO A 63 -1.61 0.75 10.32
CA PRO A 63 -0.93 2.02 10.14
C PRO A 63 0.21 1.85 9.13
N ILE A 64 0.25 2.72 8.12
CA ILE A 64 1.31 2.79 7.12
C ILE A 64 2.14 4.04 7.41
N ILE A 65 3.40 3.85 7.81
CA ILE A 65 4.31 4.96 8.09
C ILE A 65 4.84 5.50 6.77
N ARG A 66 4.68 6.80 6.52
CA ARG A 66 5.07 7.45 5.26
C ARG A 66 6.30 8.35 5.37
N GLY A 67 6.74 8.72 6.54
CA GLY A 67 7.91 9.60 6.74
C GLY A 67 7.78 10.99 6.09
N LYS A 68 6.57 11.48 5.82
CA LYS A 68 6.30 12.84 5.36
C LYS A 68 6.00 13.73 6.55
N GLU A 69 6.52 14.98 6.53
CA GLU A 69 6.36 15.93 7.62
C GLU A 69 4.90 16.19 8.00
N ASN A 70 4.00 16.29 7.03
CA ASN A 70 2.60 16.63 7.27
C ASN A 70 1.70 15.44 7.60
N LYS A 71 2.10 14.19 7.31
CA LYS A 71 1.35 12.97 7.61
C LYS A 71 2.29 11.83 7.88
N LEU A 72 2.57 11.60 9.14
CA LEU A 72 3.45 10.51 9.61
C LEU A 72 2.86 9.12 9.35
N VAL A 73 1.53 8.99 9.40
CA VAL A 73 0.83 7.71 9.29
C VAL A 73 -0.38 7.87 8.39
N GLU A 74 -0.56 6.92 7.48
CA GLU A 74 -1.76 6.77 6.66
C GLU A 74 -2.44 5.43 6.97
N PHE A 75 -3.74 5.35 6.69
CA PHE A 75 -4.57 4.16 6.91
C PHE A 75 -5.24 3.77 5.61
N GLY A 76 -5.43 2.47 5.38
CA GLY A 76 -6.08 1.96 4.19
C GLY A 76 -5.24 0.92 3.46
N ALA A 77 -5.62 0.63 2.22
CA ALA A 77 -4.87 -0.28 1.36
C ALA A 77 -3.65 0.42 0.75
N LYS A 78 -2.53 -0.29 0.74
CA LYS A 78 -1.37 0.09 -0.04
C LYS A 78 -1.40 -0.67 -1.37
N VAL A 79 -1.28 0.06 -2.47
CA VAL A 79 -1.39 -0.48 -3.83
C VAL A 79 -0.09 -0.24 -4.59
N ASN A 80 0.43 -1.28 -5.23
CA ASN A 80 1.45 -1.17 -6.26
C ASN A 80 0.76 -1.18 -7.63
N LYS A 81 0.74 -0.01 -8.28
CA LYS A 81 0.08 0.22 -9.56
C LYS A 81 1.13 0.28 -10.66
N LEU A 82 0.84 -0.38 -11.77
CA LEU A 82 1.60 -0.20 -13.00
C LEU A 82 0.69 0.39 -14.08
N GLN A 83 1.26 1.14 -15.02
CA GLN A 83 0.54 1.69 -16.15
C GLN A 83 1.25 1.31 -17.45
N ILE A 84 0.48 0.84 -18.43
CA ILE A 84 0.95 0.45 -19.75
C ILE A 84 0.02 1.16 -20.75
N ASP A 85 0.59 1.98 -21.62
CA ASP A 85 -0.14 2.73 -22.67
C ASP A 85 -1.40 3.47 -22.17
N GLY A 86 -1.31 4.04 -20.96
CA GLY A 86 -2.43 4.76 -20.34
C GLY A 86 -3.37 3.89 -19.52
N ILE A 87 -3.32 2.56 -19.65
CA ILE A 87 -4.16 1.63 -18.89
C ILE A 87 -3.46 1.25 -17.59
N SER A 88 -4.20 1.35 -16.49
CA SER A 88 -3.70 1.06 -15.15
C SER A 88 -4.01 -0.36 -14.69
N PHE A 89 -3.03 -1.01 -14.08
CA PHE A 89 -3.17 -2.36 -13.52
C PHE A 89 -2.68 -2.38 -12.09
N ILE A 90 -3.33 -3.15 -11.22
CA ILE A 90 -2.89 -3.37 -9.84
C ILE A 90 -2.01 -4.63 -9.80
N GLU A 91 -0.72 -4.43 -9.57
CA GLU A 91 0.22 -5.54 -9.40
C GLU A 91 0.12 -6.15 -7.99
N HIS A 92 -0.09 -5.29 -6.98
CA HIS A 92 -0.20 -5.76 -5.61
C HIS A 92 -1.05 -4.82 -4.76
N LEU A 93 -1.88 -5.42 -3.90
CA LEU A 93 -2.69 -4.72 -2.92
C LEU A 93 -2.50 -5.38 -1.55
N ASN A 94 -2.24 -4.58 -0.53
CA ASN A 94 -2.19 -5.06 0.85
C ASN A 94 -2.69 -3.98 1.82
N PHE A 95 -3.33 -4.40 2.90
CA PHE A 95 -3.71 -3.52 4.01
C PHE A 95 -2.62 -3.36 5.06
N ASN A 96 -1.52 -4.10 4.93
CA ASN A 96 -0.28 -3.91 5.68
C ASN A 96 0.73 -3.15 4.83
N ALA A 97 1.64 -2.43 5.49
CA ALA A 97 2.77 -1.82 4.82
C ALA A 97 3.64 -2.90 4.14
N PHE A 98 4.04 -2.63 2.91
CA PHE A 98 5.03 -3.44 2.19
C PHE A 98 6.06 -2.56 1.51
N ASN A 99 7.23 -3.11 1.23
CA ASN A 99 8.28 -2.41 0.49
C ASN A 99 8.00 -2.51 -1.02
N GLU A 100 7.65 -1.39 -1.62
CA GLU A 100 7.42 -1.30 -3.07
C GLU A 100 8.70 -1.57 -3.86
N GLY A 101 9.83 -1.11 -3.35
CA GLY A 101 11.13 -1.22 -4.03
C GLY A 101 11.55 -2.66 -4.39
N ILE A 102 11.03 -3.67 -3.71
CA ILE A 102 11.33 -5.08 -4.04
C ILE A 102 10.41 -5.67 -5.11
N ARG A 103 9.41 -4.92 -5.57
CA ARG A 103 8.38 -5.45 -6.47
C ARG A 103 8.66 -5.23 -7.96
N LEU A 104 9.64 -4.42 -8.32
CA LEU A 104 9.95 -4.06 -9.72
C LEU A 104 10.02 -5.28 -10.66
N THR A 105 10.73 -6.31 -10.25
CA THR A 105 10.87 -7.53 -11.05
C THR A 105 9.51 -8.18 -11.35
N LYS A 106 8.64 -8.27 -10.33
CA LYS A 106 7.28 -8.84 -10.50
C LYS A 106 6.43 -7.95 -11.39
N THR A 107 6.53 -6.63 -11.22
CA THR A 107 5.81 -5.64 -12.04
C THR A 107 6.21 -5.74 -13.51
N VAL A 108 7.51 -5.88 -13.80
CA VAL A 108 8.01 -6.06 -15.17
C VAL A 108 7.51 -7.36 -15.78
N PHE A 109 7.56 -8.49 -15.05
CA PHE A 109 7.02 -9.75 -15.54
C PHE A 109 5.51 -9.71 -15.77
N LEU A 110 4.76 -9.05 -14.89
CA LEU A 110 3.33 -8.85 -15.11
C LEU A 110 3.07 -8.04 -16.39
N ALA A 111 3.80 -6.93 -16.59
CA ALA A 111 3.70 -6.14 -17.81
C ALA A 111 3.98 -6.96 -19.07
N GLN A 112 5.04 -7.78 -19.06
CA GLN A 112 5.38 -8.66 -20.18
C GLN A 112 4.31 -9.73 -20.44
N LYS A 113 3.71 -10.27 -19.37
CA LYS A 113 2.61 -11.24 -19.48
C LYS A 113 1.35 -10.59 -20.08
N LEU A 114 1.02 -9.37 -19.68
CA LEU A 114 -0.17 -8.66 -20.17
C LEU A 114 -0.03 -8.20 -21.62
N THR A 115 1.18 -7.84 -22.05
CA THR A 115 1.41 -7.28 -23.39
C THR A 115 2.00 -8.29 -24.37
N GLU A 116 2.44 -9.47 -23.90
CA GLU A 116 3.19 -10.47 -24.65
C GLU A 116 4.49 -9.92 -25.29
N LYS A 117 4.96 -8.77 -24.81
CA LYS A 117 6.12 -8.05 -25.33
C LYS A 117 7.19 -7.87 -24.25
N LYS A 118 8.46 -7.83 -24.66
CA LYS A 118 9.58 -7.49 -23.76
C LYS A 118 9.52 -6.02 -23.37
N VAL A 119 9.56 -5.75 -22.07
CA VAL A 119 9.65 -4.37 -21.53
C VAL A 119 11.03 -3.80 -21.87
N LYS A 120 11.07 -2.66 -22.57
CA LYS A 120 12.30 -1.94 -22.94
C LYS A 120 12.58 -0.73 -22.07
N VAL A 121 11.55 -0.12 -21.51
CA VAL A 121 11.64 1.12 -20.72
C VAL A 121 10.75 1.01 -19.49
N VAL A 122 11.23 1.50 -18.34
CA VAL A 122 10.49 1.57 -17.08
C VAL A 122 10.75 2.91 -16.42
N GLY A 123 9.70 3.65 -16.13
CA GLY A 123 9.71 4.80 -15.25
C GLY A 123 9.20 4.42 -13.87
N ALA A 124 9.96 4.69 -12.82
CA ALA A 124 9.58 4.36 -11.45
C ALA A 124 10.17 5.32 -10.41
N ASP A 125 9.53 5.39 -9.24
CA ASP A 125 9.98 6.23 -8.14
C ASP A 125 11.37 5.86 -7.62
N ALA A 126 12.00 6.79 -6.92
CA ALA A 126 13.35 6.62 -6.35
C ALA A 126 13.47 5.40 -5.43
N ILE A 127 12.39 4.97 -4.79
CA ILE A 127 12.36 3.76 -3.93
C ILE A 127 12.72 2.48 -4.71
N TYR A 128 12.42 2.46 -6.02
CA TYR A 128 12.76 1.33 -6.89
C TYR A 128 14.21 1.34 -7.35
N ALA A 129 14.94 2.44 -7.19
CA ALA A 129 16.33 2.58 -7.66
C ALA A 129 17.37 1.91 -6.74
N ASN A 130 17.02 0.80 -6.07
CA ASN A 130 17.93 0.01 -5.25
C ASN A 130 18.90 -0.84 -6.09
N ASN A 131 19.96 -1.37 -5.48
CA ASN A 131 21.01 -2.09 -6.17
C ASN A 131 20.50 -3.37 -6.87
N LYS A 132 19.55 -4.08 -6.25
CA LYS A 132 18.96 -5.31 -6.81
C LYS A 132 18.21 -4.99 -8.12
N ASN A 133 17.38 -3.97 -8.10
CA ASN A 133 16.63 -3.56 -9.29
C ASN A 133 17.54 -2.99 -10.38
N ARG A 134 18.59 -2.24 -10.01
CA ARG A 134 19.61 -1.77 -10.99
C ARG A 134 20.29 -2.94 -11.71
N LYS A 135 20.72 -3.96 -10.96
CA LYS A 135 21.30 -5.18 -11.56
C LYS A 135 20.28 -5.87 -12.50
N PHE A 136 19.02 -5.97 -12.08
CA PHE A 136 17.96 -6.58 -12.88
C PHE A 136 17.73 -5.83 -14.19
N VAL A 137 17.53 -4.51 -14.16
CA VAL A 137 17.26 -3.73 -15.39
C VAL A 137 18.47 -3.71 -16.32
N THR A 138 19.70 -3.64 -15.79
CA THR A 138 20.91 -3.75 -16.60
C THR A 138 21.03 -5.10 -17.28
N LYS A 139 20.80 -6.20 -16.54
CA LYS A 139 20.85 -7.57 -17.08
C LYS A 139 19.84 -7.77 -18.23
N HIS A 140 18.66 -7.13 -18.14
CA HIS A 140 17.60 -7.28 -19.15
C HIS A 140 17.60 -6.16 -20.20
N GLY A 141 18.58 -5.27 -20.21
CA GLY A 141 18.67 -4.15 -21.16
C GLY A 141 17.55 -3.13 -21.04
N ILE A 142 16.89 -3.03 -19.87
CA ILE A 142 15.76 -2.15 -19.62
C ILE A 142 16.29 -0.74 -19.28
N LYS A 143 15.85 0.27 -20.01
CA LYS A 143 16.16 1.67 -19.74
C LYS A 143 15.27 2.22 -18.64
N THR A 144 15.82 3.09 -17.77
CA THR A 144 15.09 3.64 -16.61
C THR A 144 15.41 5.11 -16.38
N ASP A 145 14.56 5.77 -15.59
CA ASP A 145 14.80 7.12 -15.05
C ASP A 145 15.64 7.12 -13.75
N PHE A 146 16.21 5.99 -13.37
CA PHE A 146 17.03 5.88 -12.16
C PHE A 146 18.28 6.77 -12.25
N LYS A 147 18.45 7.66 -11.27
CA LYS A 147 19.68 8.49 -11.21
C LYS A 147 20.91 7.59 -11.19
N PRO A 148 21.87 7.78 -12.12
CA PRO A 148 23.10 7.00 -12.14
C PRO A 148 23.88 7.14 -10.84
N LYS A 149 24.54 6.06 -10.42
CA LYS A 149 25.50 6.08 -9.30
C LYS A 149 26.92 6.11 -9.85
N GLY A 150 27.82 6.82 -9.16
CA GLY A 150 29.24 6.85 -9.49
C GLY A 150 29.65 7.95 -10.47
N ARG A 151 30.89 7.80 -11.05
CA ARG A 151 31.52 8.80 -11.90
C ARG A 151 30.73 9.06 -13.19
N ARG A 152 30.76 10.29 -13.70
CA ARG A 152 30.11 10.68 -14.97
C ARG A 152 30.69 9.88 -16.15
N SER A 153 29.83 9.20 -16.91
CA SER A 153 30.20 8.53 -18.16
C SER A 153 30.17 9.50 -19.36
N LYS A 154 30.88 9.16 -20.44
CA LYS A 154 30.87 9.93 -21.68
C LYS A 154 29.48 10.06 -22.31
N HIS A 155 28.60 9.08 -22.09
CA HIS A 155 27.23 9.03 -22.64
C HIS A 155 26.17 9.62 -21.70
N ARG A 156 26.56 10.34 -20.65
CA ARG A 156 25.65 10.85 -19.61
C ARG A 156 24.59 11.80 -20.16
N LYS A 157 24.92 12.68 -21.10
CA LYS A 157 23.96 13.62 -21.69
C LYS A 157 22.75 12.91 -22.29
N HIS A 158 23.00 11.87 -23.09
CA HIS A 158 21.92 11.07 -23.71
C HIS A 158 21.10 10.29 -22.66
N GLN A 159 21.76 9.72 -21.65
CA GLN A 159 21.09 9.04 -20.55
C GLN A 159 20.20 9.99 -19.73
N ASP A 160 20.70 11.20 -19.44
CA ASP A 160 19.97 12.24 -18.72
C ASP A 160 18.75 12.75 -19.53
N GLN A 161 18.87 12.89 -20.86
CA GLN A 161 17.73 13.23 -21.72
C GLN A 161 16.65 12.16 -21.69
N LEU A 162 17.03 10.90 -21.88
CA LEU A 162 16.09 9.78 -21.81
C LEU A 162 15.42 9.69 -20.42
N ALA A 163 16.17 9.83 -19.34
CA ALA A 163 15.64 9.82 -17.99
C ALA A 163 14.63 10.97 -17.77
N ARG A 164 14.91 12.17 -18.29
CA ARG A 164 13.96 13.30 -18.23
C ARG A 164 12.67 13.01 -18.99
N MET A 165 12.75 12.40 -20.19
CA MET A 165 11.56 12.01 -20.96
C MET A 165 10.71 10.99 -20.19
N ILE A 166 11.34 9.95 -19.65
CA ILE A 166 10.64 8.93 -18.84
C ILE A 166 9.99 9.57 -17.61
N THR A 167 10.71 10.45 -16.90
CA THR A 167 10.17 11.15 -15.71
C THR A 167 8.96 12.02 -16.08
N LYS A 168 9.02 12.73 -17.21
CA LYS A 168 7.91 13.57 -17.69
C LYS A 168 6.67 12.73 -18.01
N GLU A 169 6.84 11.63 -18.75
CA GLU A 169 5.76 10.69 -19.05
C GLU A 169 5.14 10.09 -17.77
N ARG A 170 5.97 9.70 -16.82
CA ARG A 170 5.51 9.18 -15.53
C ARG A 170 4.68 10.22 -14.76
N ALA A 171 5.17 11.45 -14.66
CA ALA A 171 4.48 12.52 -13.95
C ALA A 171 3.12 12.85 -14.57
N SER A 172 3.06 12.95 -15.90
CA SER A 172 1.81 13.30 -16.59
C SER A 172 0.79 12.16 -16.58
N ARG A 173 1.21 10.93 -16.80
CA ARG A 173 0.28 9.79 -16.96
C ARG A 173 0.00 9.08 -15.64
N LEU A 174 1.02 8.61 -14.93
CA LEU A 174 0.84 7.80 -13.73
C LEU A 174 0.33 8.63 -12.54
N GLU A 175 0.95 9.78 -12.28
CA GLU A 175 0.52 10.65 -11.18
C GLU A 175 -0.86 11.25 -11.44
N GLY A 176 -1.15 11.64 -12.67
CA GLY A 176 -2.49 12.05 -13.10
C GLY A 176 -3.54 10.96 -12.85
N SER A 177 -3.21 9.69 -13.17
CA SER A 177 -4.14 8.59 -12.94
C SER A 177 -4.40 8.31 -11.45
N PHE A 178 -3.40 8.51 -10.57
CA PHE A 178 -3.63 8.45 -9.12
C PHE A 178 -4.54 9.57 -8.61
N GLY A 179 -4.45 10.77 -9.20
CA GLY A 179 -5.37 11.88 -8.93
C GLY A 179 -6.80 11.51 -9.30
N THR A 180 -7.00 11.01 -10.50
CA THR A 180 -8.30 10.53 -11.00
C THR A 180 -8.88 9.45 -10.09
N ASP A 181 -8.11 8.42 -9.75
CA ASP A 181 -8.56 7.34 -8.85
C ASP A 181 -9.08 7.89 -7.50
N LYS A 182 -8.36 8.87 -6.93
CA LYS A 182 -8.71 9.43 -5.62
C LYS A 182 -9.94 10.32 -5.66
N GLU A 183 -10.06 11.18 -6.66
CA GLU A 183 -11.10 12.23 -6.71
C GLU A 183 -12.34 11.77 -7.48
N HIS A 184 -12.19 11.12 -8.65
CA HIS A 184 -13.33 10.69 -9.47
C HIS A 184 -13.87 9.31 -9.07
N PHE A 185 -13.00 8.37 -8.73
CA PHE A 185 -13.43 7.04 -8.30
C PHE A 185 -13.52 6.88 -6.77
N LEU A 186 -13.50 8.00 -6.03
CA LEU A 186 -13.72 8.07 -4.57
C LEU A 186 -12.76 7.19 -3.73
N LEU A 187 -11.61 6.79 -4.27
CA LEU A 187 -10.66 5.95 -3.54
C LEU A 187 -10.00 6.68 -2.36
N LYS A 188 -10.08 8.02 -2.33
CA LYS A 188 -9.65 8.83 -1.19
C LYS A 188 -10.48 8.57 0.06
N LYS A 189 -11.79 8.29 -0.11
CA LYS A 189 -12.74 8.02 0.98
C LYS A 189 -13.55 6.77 0.66
N ASN A 190 -12.90 5.60 0.75
CA ASN A 190 -13.57 4.35 0.48
C ASN A 190 -14.62 4.03 1.56
N LEU A 191 -15.90 3.99 1.16
CA LEU A 191 -17.04 3.74 2.03
C LEU A 191 -17.32 2.25 2.30
N ALA A 192 -16.57 1.35 1.67
CA ALA A 192 -16.73 -0.08 1.87
C ALA A 192 -16.55 -0.48 3.35
N ARG A 193 -17.42 -1.36 3.83
CA ARG A 193 -17.46 -1.81 5.23
C ARG A 193 -16.73 -3.11 5.49
N THR A 194 -16.38 -3.86 4.44
CA THR A 194 -15.67 -5.13 4.56
C THR A 194 -14.39 -5.12 3.74
N ARG A 195 -13.42 -5.97 4.10
CA ARG A 195 -12.18 -6.12 3.34
C ARG A 195 -12.46 -6.51 1.89
N LYS A 196 -13.42 -7.44 1.66
CA LYS A 196 -13.78 -7.91 0.33
C LYS A 196 -14.35 -6.79 -0.54
N THR A 197 -15.33 -6.04 -0.04
CA THR A 197 -15.93 -4.94 -0.78
C THR A 197 -14.95 -3.78 -1.00
N GLU A 198 -14.07 -3.49 -0.02
CA GLU A 198 -13.03 -2.48 -0.17
C GLU A 198 -12.01 -2.89 -1.26
N THR A 199 -11.61 -4.17 -1.28
CA THR A 199 -10.74 -4.69 -2.34
C THR A 199 -11.40 -4.56 -3.71
N LEU A 200 -12.67 -4.95 -3.85
CA LEU A 200 -13.40 -4.81 -5.11
C LEU A 200 -13.50 -3.35 -5.57
N MET A 201 -13.85 -2.42 -4.66
CA MET A 201 -13.90 -0.99 -5.00
C MET A 201 -12.54 -0.42 -5.45
N ILE A 202 -11.43 -0.94 -4.94
CA ILE A 202 -10.09 -0.52 -5.38
C ILE A 202 -9.76 -1.08 -6.77
N PHE A 203 -10.27 -2.26 -7.14
CA PHE A 203 -10.02 -2.86 -8.45
C PHE A 203 -10.89 -2.28 -9.57
N PHE A 204 -12.10 -1.82 -9.24
CA PHE A 204 -13.08 -1.34 -10.22
C PHE A 204 -13.30 0.18 -10.19
N GLY A 205 -12.68 0.88 -9.26
CA GLY A 205 -12.72 2.34 -9.11
C GLY A 205 -11.51 3.01 -9.74
#